data_044d2911cfe6fa69f6736bc00ff99ac2
#
_entry.id   044d2911cfe6fa69f6736bc00ff99ac2
#
_cell.length_a   1.000
_cell.length_b   1.000
_cell.length_c   1.000
_cell.angle_alpha   90.00
_cell.angle_beta   90.00
_cell.angle_gamma   90.00
#
_symmetry.space_group_name_H-M   'P 1'
#
loop_
_entity.id
_entity.type
_entity.pdbx_description
1 polymer ?
#
loop_
_entity_poly.entity_id
_entity_poly.type
_entity_poly.pdbx_seq_one_letter_code
_entity_poly.pdbx_strand_id
1 'polypeptide(L)'
;DFRYVRDELSSLVRALRMPRVALLIADDVGLGKTIEAGLVAQELVLRYRAHRILIVTPADLQLQWRDEMREKFGLEFRVVDTDLVRHLRRERGIHVNPWAHFPRLITSIDYLKSEAVFRRFSETLPGPGESRFPRRYDLLIVDEAHNAAPSGRGRYATDSLRTALLRKLSPHFEHRLFLTATPHNGYDESFTAL
;
A
#
# COMPACT_ATOMS: atom_id res chain seq x y z
N ASP A 1 6.01 22.30 16.29
CA ASP A 1 6.50 23.18 15.21
C ASP A 1 5.36 23.38 14.19
N PHE A 2 4.95 24.65 13.98
CA PHE A 2 3.74 24.97 13.21
C PHE A 2 3.85 24.60 11.71
N ARG A 3 5.05 24.50 11.17
CA ARG A 3 5.31 24.04 9.79
C ARG A 3 5.04 22.54 9.62
N TYR A 4 5.43 21.78 10.60
CA TYR A 4 5.24 20.32 10.62
C TYR A 4 3.76 19.93 10.56
N VAL A 5 2.95 20.51 11.44
CA VAL A 5 1.49 20.30 11.48
C VAL A 5 0.80 20.75 10.20
N ARG A 6 1.32 21.80 9.54
CA ARG A 6 0.74 22.33 8.30
C ARG A 6 0.98 21.40 7.11
N ASP A 7 2.12 20.75 7.05
CA ASP A 7 2.47 19.85 5.96
C ASP A 7 1.70 18.52 6.06
N GLU A 8 1.57 17.95 7.25
CA GLU A 8 0.73 16.77 7.50
C GLU A 8 -0.75 17.01 7.13
N LEU A 9 -1.29 18.16 7.51
CA LEU A 9 -2.66 18.55 7.16
C LEU A 9 -2.83 18.82 5.66
N SER A 10 -1.77 19.21 4.95
CA SER A 10 -1.86 19.50 3.51
C SER A 10 -2.12 18.23 2.70
N SER A 11 -1.46 17.13 3.02
CA SER A 11 -1.67 15.82 2.38
C SER A 11 -3.08 15.30 2.64
N LEU A 12 -3.56 15.42 3.89
CA LEU A 12 -4.93 15.05 4.25
C LEU A 12 -5.97 15.89 3.49
N VAL A 13 -5.84 17.22 3.48
CA VAL A 13 -6.78 18.11 2.77
C VAL A 13 -6.82 17.81 1.28
N ARG A 14 -5.66 17.53 0.66
CA ARG A 14 -5.58 17.11 -0.75
C ARG A 14 -6.32 15.78 -0.97
N ALA A 15 -6.05 14.78 -0.14
CA ALA A 15 -6.70 13.47 -0.23
C ALA A 15 -8.23 13.59 -0.15
N LEU A 16 -8.74 14.40 0.76
CA LEU A 16 -10.19 14.56 0.96
C LEU A 16 -10.90 15.25 -0.20
N ARG A 17 -10.21 16.11 -0.95
CA ARG A 17 -10.74 16.80 -2.13
C ARG A 17 -10.78 15.92 -3.38
N MET A 18 -10.02 14.80 -3.38
CA MET A 18 -9.96 13.91 -4.52
C MET A 18 -11.08 12.86 -4.46
N PRO A 19 -11.87 12.67 -5.53
CA PRO A 19 -12.78 11.54 -5.65
C PRO A 19 -12.05 10.21 -5.54
N ARG A 20 -10.86 10.12 -6.15
CA ARG A 20 -9.90 9.01 -6.05
C ARG A 20 -8.57 9.56 -5.59
N VAL A 21 -8.15 9.13 -4.41
CA VAL A 21 -6.86 9.56 -3.85
C VAL A 21 -5.73 8.88 -4.63
N ALA A 22 -4.83 9.67 -5.20
CA ALA A 22 -3.59 9.21 -5.81
C ALA A 22 -2.51 10.23 -5.43
N LEU A 23 -1.78 9.96 -4.36
CA LEU A 23 -0.79 10.90 -3.82
C LEU A 23 0.58 10.23 -3.68
N LEU A 24 1.61 10.97 -4.02
CA LEU A 24 2.98 10.73 -3.63
C LEU A 24 3.30 11.67 -2.46
N ILE A 25 3.56 11.10 -1.30
CA ILE A 25 4.01 11.82 -0.11
C ILE A 25 5.53 11.69 -0.08
N ALA A 26 6.19 12.79 -0.39
CA ALA A 26 7.63 12.88 -0.48
C ALA A 26 8.14 13.83 0.59
N ASP A 27 8.67 13.27 1.65
CA ASP A 27 9.21 14.03 2.78
C ASP A 27 10.47 13.35 3.33
N ASP A 28 11.33 14.11 3.99
CA ASP A 28 12.60 13.60 4.53
C ASP A 28 12.40 12.46 5.54
N VAL A 29 13.44 11.67 5.73
CA VAL A 29 13.43 10.53 6.66
C VAL A 29 13.05 11.01 8.07
N GLY A 30 12.05 10.38 8.68
CA GLY A 30 11.63 10.67 10.06
C GLY A 30 10.61 11.80 10.22
N LEU A 31 10.15 12.43 9.15
CA LEU A 31 9.23 13.59 9.21
C LEU A 31 7.73 13.23 9.17
N GLY A 32 7.35 12.02 9.59
CA GLY A 32 5.94 11.74 9.84
C GLY A 32 5.15 11.16 8.67
N LYS A 33 5.78 10.66 7.59
CA LYS A 33 5.08 10.02 6.45
C LYS A 33 4.05 8.96 6.87
N THR A 34 4.40 8.14 7.87
CA THR A 34 3.48 7.15 8.44
C THR A 34 2.26 7.83 9.08
N ILE A 35 2.46 8.98 9.74
CA ILE A 35 1.38 9.76 10.36
C ILE A 35 0.46 10.32 9.29
N GLU A 36 1.01 10.94 8.24
CA GLU A 36 0.22 11.47 7.12
C GLU A 36 -0.61 10.38 6.44
N ALA A 37 0.03 9.25 6.10
CA ALA A 37 -0.67 8.12 5.51
C ALA A 37 -1.72 7.53 6.45
N GLY A 38 -1.44 7.47 7.76
CA GLY A 38 -2.37 7.01 8.78
C GLY A 38 -3.58 7.91 8.92
N LEU A 39 -3.39 9.24 8.93
CA LEU A 39 -4.48 10.23 8.94
C LEU A 39 -5.38 10.08 7.70
N VAL A 40 -4.79 9.96 6.52
CA VAL A 40 -5.56 9.74 5.28
C VAL A 40 -6.33 8.43 5.34
N ALA A 41 -5.69 7.34 5.78
CA ALA A 41 -6.34 6.04 5.91
C ALA A 41 -7.50 6.07 6.91
N GLN A 42 -7.29 6.68 8.08
CA GLN A 42 -8.32 6.82 9.11
C GLN A 42 -9.52 7.62 8.59
N GLU A 43 -9.27 8.73 7.93
CA GLU A 43 -10.34 9.58 7.40
C GLU A 43 -11.13 8.90 6.27
N LEU A 44 -10.45 8.15 5.39
CA LEU A 44 -11.13 7.34 4.37
C LEU A 44 -12.00 6.24 4.99
N VAL A 45 -11.55 5.61 6.09
CA VAL A 45 -12.34 4.62 6.84
C VAL A 45 -13.56 5.28 7.50
N LEU A 46 -13.37 6.42 8.18
CA LEU A 46 -14.46 7.15 8.85
C LEU A 46 -15.53 7.63 7.87
N ARG A 47 -15.15 7.97 6.64
CA ARG A 47 -16.09 8.38 5.57
C ARG A 47 -16.64 7.21 4.76
N TYR A 48 -16.41 5.97 5.17
CA TYR A 48 -16.84 4.76 4.45
C TYR A 48 -16.30 4.66 3.01
N ARG A 49 -15.15 5.30 2.75
CA ARG A 49 -14.47 5.28 1.44
C ARG A 49 -13.40 4.21 1.34
N ALA A 50 -12.94 3.67 2.46
CA ALA A 50 -11.99 2.56 2.50
C ALA A 50 -12.37 1.57 3.61
N HIS A 51 -12.46 0.29 3.23
CA HIS A 51 -12.64 -0.84 4.13
C HIS A 51 -11.48 -1.84 3.98
N ARG A 52 -11.15 -2.19 2.74
CA ARG A 52 -10.07 -3.13 2.41
C ARG A 52 -8.79 -2.37 2.07
N ILE A 53 -7.82 -2.45 2.98
CA ILE A 53 -6.57 -1.67 2.92
C ILE A 53 -5.39 -2.63 2.89
N LEU A 54 -4.44 -2.39 1.98
CA LEU A 54 -3.16 -3.08 1.92
C LEU A 54 -2.01 -2.08 2.10
N ILE A 55 -1.16 -2.33 3.07
CA ILE A 55 0.12 -1.63 3.25
C ILE A 55 1.24 -2.55 2.76
N VAL A 56 2.06 -2.06 1.85
CA VAL A 56 3.26 -2.71 1.34
C VAL A 56 4.47 -1.91 1.82
N THR A 57 5.31 -2.53 2.64
CA THR A 57 6.45 -1.86 3.30
C THR A 57 7.68 -2.77 3.30
N PRO A 58 8.90 -2.29 3.58
CA PRO A 58 10.04 -3.15 3.90
C PRO A 58 9.72 -4.12 5.04
N ALA A 59 10.35 -5.30 5.02
CA ALA A 59 10.03 -6.38 5.95
C ALA A 59 10.28 -6.00 7.43
N ASP A 60 11.30 -5.23 7.68
CA ASP A 60 11.71 -4.73 9.00
C ASP A 60 10.76 -3.67 9.58
N LEU A 61 9.98 -2.99 8.74
CA LEU A 61 9.04 -1.95 9.16
C LEU A 61 7.61 -2.46 9.38
N GLN A 62 7.30 -3.72 9.05
CA GLN A 62 5.93 -4.26 9.12
C GLN A 62 5.31 -4.18 10.53
N LEU A 63 6.08 -4.52 11.55
CA LEU A 63 5.60 -4.49 12.94
C LEU A 63 5.42 -3.05 13.43
N GLN A 64 6.33 -2.16 13.06
CA GLN A 64 6.21 -0.73 13.37
C GLN A 64 4.93 -0.17 12.75
N TRP A 65 4.68 -0.41 11.46
CA TRP A 65 3.45 0.02 10.78
C TRP A 65 2.20 -0.52 11.48
N ARG A 66 2.18 -1.80 11.83
CA ARG A 66 1.05 -2.41 12.55
C ARG A 66 0.77 -1.71 13.87
N ASP A 67 1.82 -1.49 14.66
CA ASP A 67 1.69 -0.93 16.00
C ASP A 67 1.31 0.56 15.94
N GLU A 68 1.90 1.34 15.04
CA GLU A 68 1.53 2.74 14.83
C GLU A 68 0.08 2.91 14.35
N MET A 69 -0.36 2.08 13.40
CA MET A 69 -1.74 2.13 12.91
C MET A 69 -2.74 1.80 14.01
N ARG A 70 -2.44 0.85 14.87
CA ARG A 70 -3.28 0.50 16.02
C ARG A 70 -3.28 1.58 17.08
N GLU A 71 -2.11 2.06 17.49
CA GLU A 71 -1.96 2.93 18.66
C GLU A 71 -2.39 4.37 18.37
N LYS A 72 -2.05 4.89 17.18
CA LYS A 72 -2.31 6.28 16.83
C LYS A 72 -3.66 6.47 16.11
N PHE A 73 -4.12 5.48 15.35
CA PHE A 73 -5.30 5.62 14.49
C PHE A 73 -6.44 4.64 14.82
N GLY A 74 -6.24 3.71 15.77
CA GLY A 74 -7.24 2.70 16.11
C GLY A 74 -7.54 1.72 14.97
N LEU A 75 -6.64 1.58 14.00
CA LEU A 75 -6.80 0.72 12.84
C LEU A 75 -5.99 -0.57 13.02
N GLU A 76 -6.69 -1.68 13.21
CA GLU A 76 -6.04 -2.99 13.34
C GLU A 76 -5.69 -3.58 11.97
N PHE A 77 -4.43 -3.95 11.82
CA PHE A 77 -3.88 -4.62 10.65
C PHE A 77 -3.30 -5.99 11.01
N ARG A 78 -3.36 -6.92 10.05
CA ARG A 78 -2.69 -8.22 10.14
C ARG A 78 -1.49 -8.26 9.19
N VAL A 79 -0.34 -8.65 9.72
CA VAL A 79 0.86 -8.87 8.90
C VAL A 79 0.70 -10.20 8.18
N VAL A 80 0.77 -10.17 6.85
CA VAL A 80 0.71 -11.37 6.00
C VAL A 80 2.13 -11.80 5.66
N ASP A 81 2.52 -12.87 6.29
CA ASP A 81 3.81 -13.54 6.12
C ASP A 81 3.64 -15.07 6.11
N THR A 82 4.74 -15.77 6.07
CA THR A 82 4.74 -17.25 6.08
C THR A 82 4.13 -17.82 7.36
N ASP A 83 4.34 -17.15 8.50
CA ASP A 83 3.89 -17.66 9.81
C ASP A 83 2.38 -17.50 9.96
N LEU A 84 1.82 -16.36 9.59
CA LEU A 84 0.37 -16.18 9.55
C LEU A 84 -0.29 -17.21 8.63
N VAL A 85 0.25 -17.41 7.43
CA VAL A 85 -0.31 -18.40 6.48
C VAL A 85 -0.26 -19.81 7.06
N ARG A 86 0.84 -20.17 7.70
CA ARG A 86 0.99 -21.49 8.36
C ARG A 86 -0.01 -21.66 9.50
N HIS A 87 -0.19 -20.64 10.34
CA HIS A 87 -1.14 -20.62 11.45
C HIS A 87 -2.58 -20.78 10.94
N LEU A 88 -2.99 -19.96 9.98
CA LEU A 88 -4.34 -20.03 9.41
C LEU A 88 -4.65 -21.38 8.76
N ARG A 89 -3.67 -21.99 8.09
CA ARG A 89 -3.85 -23.34 7.49
C ARG A 89 -4.07 -24.42 8.54
N ARG A 90 -3.43 -24.31 9.70
CA ARG A 90 -3.63 -25.26 10.81
C ARG A 90 -5.00 -25.09 11.46
N GLU A 91 -5.48 -23.86 11.61
CA GLU A 91 -6.74 -23.59 12.30
C GLU A 91 -7.96 -23.73 11.39
N ARG A 92 -7.85 -23.33 10.11
CA ARG A 92 -8.99 -23.18 9.20
C ARG A 92 -8.89 -24.01 7.93
N GLY A 93 -7.84 -24.81 7.80
CA GLY A 93 -7.62 -25.69 6.65
C GLY A 93 -6.75 -25.07 5.57
N ILE A 94 -6.31 -25.92 4.63
CA ILE A 94 -5.32 -25.59 3.59
C ILE A 94 -5.81 -24.58 2.53
N HIS A 95 -7.11 -24.43 2.41
CA HIS A 95 -7.75 -23.57 1.39
C HIS A 95 -7.91 -22.12 1.83
N VAL A 96 -7.63 -21.79 3.12
CA VAL A 96 -7.79 -20.43 3.60
C VAL A 96 -6.86 -19.49 2.86
N ASN A 97 -7.42 -18.37 2.37
CA ASN A 97 -6.67 -17.31 1.71
C ASN A 97 -6.64 -16.07 2.61
N PRO A 98 -5.47 -15.68 3.20
CA PRO A 98 -5.38 -14.55 4.12
C PRO A 98 -5.79 -13.24 3.44
N TRP A 99 -5.54 -13.10 2.14
CA TRP A 99 -5.88 -11.90 1.37
C TRP A 99 -7.39 -11.66 1.26
N ALA A 100 -8.19 -12.71 1.31
CA ALA A 100 -9.65 -12.61 1.33
C ALA A 100 -10.21 -12.47 2.75
N HIS A 101 -9.49 -13.00 3.75
CA HIS A 101 -10.01 -13.20 5.09
C HIS A 101 -10.03 -11.93 5.94
N PHE A 102 -8.99 -11.09 5.83
CA PHE A 102 -8.85 -9.88 6.64
C PHE A 102 -9.04 -8.62 5.78
N PRO A 103 -9.71 -7.60 6.32
CA PRO A 103 -9.93 -6.35 5.59
C PRO A 103 -8.70 -5.46 5.52
N ARG A 104 -7.81 -5.50 6.53
CA ARG A 104 -6.64 -4.63 6.62
C ARG A 104 -5.38 -5.46 6.80
N LEU A 105 -4.46 -5.32 5.86
CA LEU A 105 -3.30 -6.18 5.71
C LEU A 105 -2.03 -5.35 5.56
N ILE A 106 -0.94 -5.87 6.12
CA ILE A 106 0.43 -5.40 5.90
C ILE A 106 1.24 -6.55 5.33
N THR A 107 2.06 -6.28 4.33
CA THR A 107 3.01 -7.27 3.80
C THR A 107 4.29 -6.62 3.33
N SER A 108 5.35 -7.40 3.17
CA SER A 108 6.54 -6.87 2.51
C SER A 108 6.46 -7.03 1.00
N ILE A 109 7.11 -6.08 0.29
CA ILE A 109 7.22 -6.15 -1.15
C ILE A 109 7.97 -7.42 -1.59
N ASP A 110 8.96 -7.84 -0.79
CA ASP A 110 9.75 -9.02 -1.07
C ASP A 110 8.97 -10.33 -0.88
N TYR A 111 8.04 -10.38 0.06
CA TYR A 111 7.12 -11.49 0.23
C TYR A 111 6.09 -11.52 -0.91
N LEU A 112 5.50 -10.38 -1.22
CA LEU A 112 4.44 -10.28 -2.23
C LEU A 112 4.95 -10.50 -3.67
N LYS A 113 6.24 -10.23 -3.97
CA LYS A 113 6.82 -10.49 -5.31
C LYS A 113 6.99 -11.97 -5.64
N SER A 114 6.90 -12.87 -4.64
CA SER A 114 6.91 -14.31 -4.88
C SER A 114 5.70 -14.71 -5.72
N GLU A 115 5.92 -15.43 -6.80
CA GLU A 115 4.87 -15.86 -7.72
C GLU A 115 3.75 -16.62 -7.01
N ALA A 116 4.08 -17.51 -6.08
CA ALA A 116 3.12 -18.30 -5.32
C ALA A 116 2.24 -17.41 -4.41
N VAL A 117 2.83 -16.38 -3.81
CA VAL A 117 2.12 -15.43 -2.93
C VAL A 117 1.24 -14.52 -3.77
N PHE A 118 1.78 -13.93 -4.86
CA PHE A 118 1.03 -13.05 -5.74
C PHE A 118 -0.13 -13.77 -6.43
N ARG A 119 0.04 -15.04 -6.81
CA ARG A 119 -1.05 -15.85 -7.35
C ARG A 119 -2.20 -15.98 -6.34
N ARG A 120 -1.92 -16.25 -5.06
CA ARG A 120 -2.95 -16.30 -4.01
C ARG A 120 -3.65 -14.96 -3.78
N PHE A 121 -2.90 -13.85 -3.87
CA PHE A 121 -3.51 -12.52 -3.88
C PHE A 121 -4.45 -12.36 -5.09
N SER A 122 -3.99 -12.75 -6.27
CA SER A 122 -4.75 -12.64 -7.52
C SER A 122 -6.05 -13.46 -7.53
N GLU A 123 -6.12 -14.56 -6.78
CA GLU A 123 -7.35 -15.34 -6.56
C GLU A 123 -8.48 -14.52 -5.90
N THR A 124 -8.15 -13.39 -5.26
CA THR A 124 -9.14 -12.47 -4.64
C THR A 124 -9.64 -11.40 -5.60
N LEU A 125 -9.04 -11.29 -6.78
CA LEU A 125 -9.38 -10.31 -7.80
C LEU A 125 -10.47 -10.84 -8.74
N PRO A 126 -11.17 -9.95 -9.46
CA PRO A 126 -12.12 -10.39 -10.49
C PRO A 126 -11.46 -11.27 -11.56
N GLY A 127 -12.11 -12.35 -11.92
CA GLY A 127 -11.68 -13.26 -12.97
C GLY A 127 -11.80 -12.68 -14.39
N PRO A 128 -11.28 -13.40 -15.40
CA PRO A 128 -11.47 -13.03 -16.79
C PRO A 128 -12.97 -12.90 -17.12
N GLY A 129 -13.36 -11.74 -17.65
CA GLY A 129 -14.77 -11.45 -18.01
C GLY A 129 -15.64 -10.91 -16.86
N GLU A 130 -15.15 -10.89 -15.63
CA GLU A 130 -15.85 -10.25 -14.52
C GLU A 130 -15.61 -8.74 -14.51
N SER A 131 -16.60 -7.98 -13.99
CA SER A 131 -16.44 -6.53 -13.83
C SER A 131 -15.33 -6.21 -12.84
N ARG A 132 -14.44 -5.29 -13.23
CA ARG A 132 -13.42 -4.74 -12.35
C ARG A 132 -13.94 -3.66 -11.40
N PHE A 133 -15.20 -3.26 -11.55
CA PHE A 133 -15.82 -2.21 -10.75
C PHE A 133 -17.11 -2.71 -10.10
N PRO A 134 -17.36 -2.35 -8.82
CA PRO A 134 -16.46 -1.62 -7.92
C PRO A 134 -15.18 -2.43 -7.64
N ARG A 135 -14.06 -1.74 -7.37
CA ARG A 135 -12.79 -2.41 -7.05
C ARG A 135 -12.90 -3.23 -5.76
N ARG A 136 -12.19 -4.35 -5.74
CA ARG A 136 -12.17 -5.26 -4.57
C ARG A 136 -11.38 -4.70 -3.39
N TYR A 137 -10.45 -3.80 -3.66
CA TYR A 137 -9.60 -3.16 -2.66
C TYR A 137 -9.76 -1.65 -2.75
N ASP A 138 -9.78 -1.01 -1.58
CA ASP A 138 -10.05 0.42 -1.50
C ASP A 138 -8.78 1.26 -1.46
N LEU A 139 -7.80 0.90 -0.61
CA LEU A 139 -6.60 1.70 -0.41
C LEU A 139 -5.34 0.84 -0.47
N LEU A 140 -4.38 1.25 -1.30
CA LEU A 140 -3.00 0.78 -1.32
C LEU A 140 -2.09 1.86 -0.74
N ILE A 141 -1.29 1.50 0.25
CA ILE A 141 -0.19 2.31 0.77
C ILE A 141 1.10 1.59 0.46
N VAL A 142 2.04 2.25 -0.19
CA VAL A 142 3.38 1.71 -0.50
C VAL A 142 4.41 2.58 0.16
N ASP A 143 5.08 2.02 1.16
CA ASP A 143 6.19 2.68 1.83
C ASP A 143 7.51 2.43 1.10
N GLU A 144 8.45 3.37 1.22
CA GLU A 144 9.73 3.37 0.51
C GLU A 144 9.58 3.12 -0.99
N ALA A 145 8.60 3.79 -1.59
CA ALA A 145 8.19 3.59 -2.99
C ALA A 145 9.33 3.79 -4.01
N HIS A 146 10.38 4.55 -3.65
CA HIS A 146 11.57 4.71 -4.49
C HIS A 146 12.29 3.38 -4.77
N ASN A 147 12.21 2.40 -3.87
CA ASN A 147 12.77 1.05 -4.07
C ASN A 147 12.04 0.26 -5.17
N ALA A 148 10.89 0.73 -5.58
CA ALA A 148 10.07 0.11 -6.63
C ALA A 148 9.93 1.02 -7.88
N ALA A 149 10.62 2.16 -7.92
CA ALA A 149 10.70 3.00 -9.11
C ALA A 149 11.57 2.33 -10.18
N PRO A 150 11.27 2.52 -11.50
CA PRO A 150 12.14 2.03 -12.57
C PRO A 150 13.53 2.63 -12.46
N SER A 151 14.56 1.83 -12.65
CA SER A 151 15.95 2.32 -12.71
C SER A 151 16.29 2.72 -14.16
N GLY A 152 16.80 3.95 -14.37
CA GLY A 152 17.20 4.46 -15.68
C GLY A 152 16.28 5.55 -16.25
N ARG A 153 16.69 6.20 -17.33
CA ARG A 153 15.95 7.27 -18.00
C ARG A 153 15.45 6.84 -19.39
N GLY A 154 14.21 7.19 -19.71
CA GLY A 154 13.65 7.03 -21.04
C GLY A 154 13.54 5.58 -21.51
N ARG A 155 13.90 5.30 -22.78
CA ARG A 155 13.80 3.97 -23.41
C ARG A 155 14.69 2.88 -22.78
N TYR A 156 15.60 3.23 -21.90
CA TYR A 156 16.52 2.32 -21.18
C TYR A 156 16.12 2.07 -19.74
N ALA A 157 14.91 2.50 -19.33
CA ALA A 157 14.40 2.20 -18.01
C ALA A 157 14.19 0.69 -17.86
N THR A 158 14.89 0.08 -16.92
CA THR A 158 14.73 -1.35 -16.62
C THR A 158 13.74 -1.49 -15.46
N ASP A 159 12.62 -2.15 -15.72
CA ASP A 159 11.66 -2.48 -14.69
C ASP A 159 12.27 -3.50 -13.73
N SER A 160 12.39 -3.14 -12.48
CA SER A 160 12.69 -4.11 -11.44
C SER A 160 11.47 -5.03 -11.20
N LEU A 161 11.70 -6.21 -10.62
CA LEU A 161 10.59 -7.10 -10.22
C LEU A 161 9.59 -6.38 -9.30
N ARG A 162 10.07 -5.43 -8.49
CA ARG A 162 9.25 -4.59 -7.60
C ARG A 162 8.38 -3.61 -8.39
N THR A 163 8.94 -2.97 -9.41
CA THR A 163 8.19 -2.08 -10.32
C THR A 163 7.10 -2.85 -11.07
N ALA A 164 7.45 -4.01 -11.64
CA ALA A 164 6.50 -4.85 -12.35
C ALA A 164 5.36 -5.34 -11.42
N LEU A 165 5.67 -5.64 -10.16
CA LEU A 165 4.68 -5.99 -9.15
C LEU A 165 3.72 -4.84 -8.89
N LEU A 166 4.22 -3.62 -8.61
CA LEU A 166 3.36 -2.47 -8.33
C LEU A 166 2.48 -2.09 -9.52
N ARG A 167 2.98 -2.20 -10.76
CA ARG A 167 2.16 -2.00 -11.96
C ARG A 167 1.02 -3.00 -12.07
N LYS A 168 1.24 -4.25 -11.64
CA LYS A 168 0.18 -5.27 -11.61
C LYS A 168 -0.80 -5.04 -10.45
N LEU A 169 -0.32 -4.55 -9.31
CA LEU A 169 -1.09 -4.39 -8.09
C LEU A 169 -1.98 -3.14 -8.12
N SER A 170 -1.41 -1.99 -8.48
CA SER A 170 -2.04 -0.66 -8.38
C SER A 170 -3.41 -0.53 -9.06
N PRO A 171 -3.69 -1.13 -10.22
CA PRO A 171 -4.99 -0.99 -10.87
C PRO A 171 -6.16 -1.60 -10.09
N HIS A 172 -5.90 -2.45 -9.12
CA HIS A 172 -6.93 -3.14 -8.33
C HIS A 172 -7.39 -2.35 -7.10
N PHE A 173 -6.79 -1.18 -6.86
CA PHE A 173 -7.10 -0.30 -5.73
C PHE A 173 -7.78 0.98 -6.18
N GLU A 174 -8.78 1.42 -5.41
CA GLU A 174 -9.48 2.70 -5.68
C GLU A 174 -8.60 3.89 -5.31
N HIS A 175 -7.96 3.84 -4.14
CA HIS A 175 -7.08 4.88 -3.62
C HIS A 175 -5.65 4.37 -3.52
N ARG A 176 -4.66 5.25 -3.71
CA ARG A 176 -3.23 4.90 -3.67
C ARG A 176 -2.43 6.01 -2.99
N LEU A 177 -1.60 5.62 -2.03
CA LEU A 177 -0.61 6.48 -1.39
C LEU A 177 0.78 5.85 -1.58
N PHE A 178 1.69 6.60 -2.15
CA PHE A 178 3.09 6.23 -2.27
C PHE A 178 3.91 7.13 -1.36
N LEU A 179 4.75 6.53 -0.51
CA LEU A 179 5.59 7.25 0.45
C LEU A 179 7.05 7.08 0.05
N THR A 180 7.81 8.17 0.06
CA THR A 180 9.24 8.13 -0.25
C THR A 180 10.01 9.16 0.55
N ALA A 181 11.23 8.83 0.93
CA ALA A 181 12.16 9.77 1.58
C ALA A 181 12.96 10.62 0.57
N THR A 182 12.98 10.24 -0.71
CA THR A 182 13.81 10.86 -1.73
C THR A 182 12.99 11.26 -2.95
N PRO A 183 12.38 12.47 -2.95
CA PRO A 183 11.59 12.95 -4.10
C PRO A 183 12.45 13.25 -5.33
N HIS A 184 13.78 13.41 -5.19
CA HIS A 184 14.64 14.02 -6.21
C HIS A 184 15.45 13.06 -7.09
N ASN A 185 15.11 11.77 -7.18
CA ASN A 185 15.78 10.89 -8.13
C ASN A 185 15.30 11.07 -9.60
N GLY A 186 14.65 12.18 -9.93
CA GLY A 186 14.24 12.51 -11.30
C GLY A 186 13.08 11.64 -11.83
N TYR A 187 12.21 11.12 -10.97
CA TYR A 187 11.21 10.12 -11.29
C TYR A 187 9.75 10.59 -11.17
N ASP A 188 9.45 11.87 -11.28
CA ASP A 188 8.07 12.36 -11.32
C ASP A 188 7.26 11.65 -12.44
N GLU A 189 7.91 11.34 -13.59
CA GLU A 189 7.29 10.60 -14.68
C GLU A 189 7.09 9.11 -14.37
N SER A 190 7.88 8.53 -13.46
CA SER A 190 7.83 7.09 -13.14
C SER A 190 6.66 6.72 -12.24
N PHE A 191 6.22 7.65 -11.38
CA PHE A 191 5.07 7.45 -10.50
C PHE A 191 3.73 7.73 -11.19
N THR A 192 3.72 8.54 -12.25
CA THR A 192 2.51 8.76 -13.08
C THR A 192 2.14 7.54 -13.93
N ALA A 193 3.08 6.62 -14.14
CA ALA A 193 2.89 5.37 -14.87
C ALA A 193 2.47 4.18 -13.99
N LEU A 194 2.35 4.36 -12.67
CA LEU A 194 1.86 3.40 -11.67
C LEU A 194 0.45 3.75 -11.24
#